data_0409dd1cf56706cd36bad66502933244
#
_entry.id   0409dd1cf56706cd36bad66502933244
#
_cell.length_a   1.000
_cell.length_b   1.000
_cell.length_c   1.000
_cell.angle_alpha   90.00
_cell.angle_beta   90.00
_cell.angle_gamma   90.00
#
_symmetry.space_group_name_H-M   'P 1'
#
loop_
_entity.id
_entity.type
_entity.pdbx_description
1 polymer ?
#
loop_
_entity_poly.entity_id
_entity_poly.type
_entity_poly.pdbx_seq_one_letter_code
_entity_poly.pdbx_strand_id
1 'polypeptide(L)'
;MITINDTLHTNADTAMLKAICPDTDSICFFDIETTGFSRNYNIVYLIGAVYFRNGITHYLQWLAESDSDEAYILSAFNDFLKDFHTLIHFNGDAFDIPFITERAAHLNVSLDLSHLESLDLYKTARKCKSILSLSDYKQKTIEH
;
A
#
# COMPACT_ATOMS: atom_id res chain seq x y z
N MET A 1 -12.48 5.99 14.08
CA MET A 1 -11.26 5.99 13.20
C MET A 1 -10.16 6.82 13.82
N ILE A 2 -8.98 6.27 13.91
CA ILE A 2 -7.75 6.98 14.33
C ILE A 2 -6.86 7.17 13.10
N THR A 3 -6.31 8.38 12.93
CA THR A 3 -5.33 8.69 11.89
C THR A 3 -4.00 9.02 12.54
N ILE A 4 -2.94 8.31 12.17
CA ILE A 4 -1.56 8.57 12.60
C ILE A 4 -0.79 9.09 11.40
N ASN A 5 -0.19 10.27 11.52
CA ASN A 5 0.66 10.87 10.49
C ASN A 5 1.96 11.34 11.15
N ASP A 6 3.09 10.84 10.66
CA ASP A 6 4.40 11.19 11.21
C ASP A 6 5.48 11.13 10.11
N THR A 7 6.68 11.56 10.43
CA THR A 7 7.84 11.55 9.54
C THR A 7 8.88 10.54 10.01
N LEU A 8 9.44 9.79 9.07
CA LEU A 8 10.58 8.92 9.34
C LEU A 8 11.87 9.72 9.15
N HIS A 9 12.64 9.89 10.22
CA HIS A 9 13.95 10.55 10.18
C HIS A 9 15.06 9.63 9.61
N THR A 10 14.73 8.87 8.58
CA THR A 10 15.69 8.03 7.85
C THR A 10 16.00 8.68 6.51
N ASN A 11 17.27 8.79 6.16
CA ASN A 11 17.70 9.15 4.81
C ASN A 11 17.35 7.97 3.88
N ALA A 12 16.14 7.98 3.33
CA ALA A 12 15.79 7.01 2.29
C ALA A 12 16.73 7.26 1.09
N ASP A 13 17.39 6.21 0.62
CA ASP A 13 18.13 6.29 -0.65
C ASP A 13 17.09 6.38 -1.78
N THR A 14 16.76 7.61 -2.15
CA THR A 14 15.78 7.88 -3.22
C THR A 14 16.37 7.60 -4.61
N ALA A 15 17.66 7.27 -4.73
CA ALA A 15 18.27 7.01 -6.04
C ALA A 15 17.63 5.80 -6.74
N MET A 16 17.35 4.72 -6.00
CA MET A 16 16.65 3.56 -6.55
C MET A 16 15.19 3.89 -6.93
N LEU A 17 14.52 4.70 -6.13
CA LEU A 17 13.14 5.10 -6.40
C LEU A 17 13.04 5.98 -7.65
N LYS A 18 14.03 6.86 -7.89
CA LYS A 18 14.12 7.66 -9.11
C LYS A 18 14.30 6.82 -10.38
N ALA A 19 14.86 5.62 -10.27
CA ALA A 19 14.94 4.68 -11.38
C ALA A 19 13.55 4.08 -11.74
N ILE A 20 12.64 4.00 -10.77
CA ILE A 20 11.25 3.53 -10.96
C ILE A 20 10.39 4.70 -11.45
N CYS A 21 10.46 5.81 -10.76
CA CYS A 21 9.72 7.03 -11.08
C CYS A 21 10.60 8.26 -10.80
N PRO A 22 10.88 9.11 -11.81
CA PRO A 22 11.71 10.31 -11.63
C PRO A 22 11.15 11.27 -10.57
N ASP A 23 9.82 11.36 -10.47
CA ASP A 23 9.11 12.11 -9.42
C ASP A 23 8.79 11.21 -8.24
N THR A 24 9.70 11.15 -7.26
CA THR A 24 9.52 10.33 -6.06
C THR A 24 8.36 10.79 -5.17
N ASP A 25 7.95 12.05 -5.28
CA ASP A 25 6.80 12.58 -4.51
C ASP A 25 5.46 12.04 -5.05
N SER A 26 5.46 11.43 -6.25
CA SER A 26 4.29 10.76 -6.82
C SER A 26 4.18 9.26 -6.49
N ILE A 27 5.10 8.72 -5.68
CA ILE A 27 5.14 7.32 -5.27
C ILE A 27 4.51 7.15 -3.89
N CYS A 28 3.65 6.14 -3.76
CA CYS A 28 3.09 5.68 -2.50
C CYS A 28 3.32 4.18 -2.35
N PHE A 29 3.84 3.76 -1.19
CA PHE A 29 3.81 2.37 -0.74
C PHE A 29 2.59 2.18 0.15
N PHE A 30 1.92 1.04 0.03
CA PHE A 30 0.81 0.72 0.93
C PHE A 30 0.75 -0.75 1.29
N ASP A 31 0.10 -1.01 2.40
CA ASP A 31 -0.22 -2.33 2.92
C ASP A 31 -1.52 -2.27 3.74
N ILE A 32 -2.22 -3.39 3.88
CA ILE A 32 -3.45 -3.45 4.68
C ILE A 32 -3.38 -4.56 5.72
N GLU A 33 -4.14 -4.36 6.80
CA GLU A 33 -4.42 -5.40 7.77
C GLU A 33 -5.92 -5.69 7.82
N THR A 34 -6.25 -6.97 7.85
CA THR A 34 -7.63 -7.45 7.79
C THR A 34 -7.93 -8.41 8.94
N THR A 35 -9.21 -8.51 9.31
CA THR A 35 -9.64 -9.45 10.35
C THR A 35 -9.63 -10.92 9.90
N GLY A 36 -9.29 -11.17 8.63
CA GLY A 36 -9.16 -12.50 8.05
C GLY A 36 -9.12 -12.44 6.52
N PHE A 37 -9.14 -13.59 5.86
CA PHE A 37 -8.87 -13.70 4.42
C PHE A 37 -10.12 -13.56 3.52
N SER A 38 -11.31 -13.66 4.08
CA SER A 38 -12.55 -13.60 3.30
C SER A 38 -13.04 -12.16 3.15
N ARG A 39 -13.01 -11.64 1.94
CA ARG A 39 -13.47 -10.29 1.59
C ARG A 39 -14.97 -10.06 1.88
N ASN A 40 -15.77 -11.15 1.91
CA ASN A 40 -17.21 -11.08 2.19
C ASN A 40 -17.53 -10.95 3.68
N TYR A 41 -16.68 -11.49 4.56
CA TYR A 41 -16.95 -11.61 5.99
C TYR A 41 -15.98 -10.85 6.88
N ASN A 42 -14.83 -10.48 6.34
CA ASN A 42 -13.80 -9.80 7.09
C ASN A 42 -13.66 -8.34 6.63
N ILE A 43 -13.18 -7.52 7.52
CA ILE A 43 -13.00 -6.09 7.29
C ILE A 43 -11.52 -5.71 7.16
N VAL A 44 -11.26 -4.61 6.50
CA VAL A 44 -9.98 -3.88 6.58
C VAL A 44 -10.01 -3.03 7.82
N TYR A 45 -9.15 -3.30 8.80
CA TYR A 45 -9.10 -2.50 10.02
C TYR A 45 -7.92 -1.53 10.08
N LEU A 46 -6.90 -1.73 9.25
CA LEU A 46 -5.77 -0.82 9.14
C LEU A 46 -5.34 -0.69 7.67
N ILE A 47 -5.09 0.53 7.25
CA ILE A 47 -4.39 0.84 6.00
C ILE A 47 -3.16 1.66 6.37
N GLY A 48 -1.99 1.20 5.94
CA GLY A 48 -0.72 1.89 6.10
C GLY A 48 -0.20 2.40 4.77
N ALA A 49 0.35 3.61 4.74
CA ALA A 49 1.00 4.20 3.58
C ALA A 49 2.35 4.82 3.96
N VAL A 50 3.35 4.66 3.09
CA VAL A 50 4.63 5.37 3.16
C VAL A 50 4.80 6.15 1.87
N TYR A 51 5.18 7.41 1.96
CA TYR A 51 5.31 8.30 0.83
C TYR A 51 6.39 9.35 1.06
N PHE A 52 6.71 10.09 0.01
CA PHE A 52 7.75 11.11 0.05
C PHE A 52 7.16 12.50 -0.21
N ARG A 53 7.73 13.51 0.43
CA ARG A 53 7.49 14.93 0.12
C ARG A 53 8.79 15.69 0.34
N ASN A 54 9.27 16.35 -0.73
CA ASN A 54 10.53 17.12 -0.68
C ASN A 54 11.73 16.32 -0.14
N GLY A 55 11.83 15.03 -0.45
CA GLY A 55 12.88 14.14 0.01
C GLY A 55 12.74 13.65 1.47
N ILE A 56 11.65 13.99 2.14
CA ILE A 56 11.33 13.51 3.48
C ILE A 56 10.38 12.32 3.37
N THR A 57 10.66 11.26 4.11
CA THR A 57 9.78 10.10 4.20
C THR A 57 8.70 10.33 5.25
N HIS A 58 7.46 10.14 4.85
CA HIS A 58 6.30 10.20 5.71
C HIS A 58 5.63 8.84 5.80
N TYR A 59 4.98 8.57 6.93
CA TYR A 59 4.03 7.48 7.00
C TYR A 59 2.67 7.96 7.49
N LEU A 60 1.64 7.31 7.01
CA LEU A 60 0.25 7.60 7.34
C LEU A 60 -0.48 6.29 7.59
N GLN A 61 -1.24 6.23 8.67
CA GLN A 61 -2.03 5.06 9.02
C GLN A 61 -3.45 5.48 9.36
N TRP A 62 -4.41 4.71 8.86
CA TRP A 62 -5.83 4.83 9.20
C TRP A 62 -6.26 3.55 9.89
N LEU A 63 -6.64 3.65 11.15
CA LEU A 63 -7.08 2.55 11.99
C LEU A 63 -8.60 2.66 12.23
N ALA A 64 -9.33 1.62 11.90
CA ALA A 64 -10.73 1.44 12.28
C ALA A 64 -10.80 0.94 13.72
N GLU A 65 -11.52 1.66 14.59
CA GLU A 65 -11.75 1.27 15.99
C GLU A 65 -12.98 0.35 16.10
N SER A 66 -13.79 0.32 15.05
CA SER A 66 -14.99 -0.53 14.93
C SER A 66 -15.26 -0.86 13.46
N ASP A 67 -16.09 -1.86 13.21
CA ASP A 67 -16.49 -2.28 11.85
C ASP A 67 -17.11 -1.12 11.06
N SER A 68 -17.82 -0.21 11.72
CA SER A 68 -18.41 0.96 11.10
C SER A 68 -17.40 1.98 10.58
N ASP A 69 -16.17 1.93 11.05
CA ASP A 69 -15.11 2.83 10.61
C ASP A 69 -14.45 2.40 9.30
N GLU A 70 -14.68 1.16 8.85
CA GLU A 70 -14.07 0.64 7.61
C GLU A 70 -14.38 1.55 6.41
N ALA A 71 -15.62 2.01 6.28
CA ALA A 71 -16.00 2.92 5.20
C ALA A 71 -15.22 4.24 5.24
N TYR A 72 -14.95 4.76 6.44
CA TYR A 72 -14.20 6.00 6.61
C TYR A 72 -12.72 5.86 6.25
N ILE A 73 -12.07 4.76 6.67
CA ILE A 73 -10.66 4.53 6.32
C ILE A 73 -10.48 4.29 4.82
N LEU A 74 -11.39 3.57 4.16
CA LEU A 74 -11.36 3.36 2.71
C LEU A 74 -11.58 4.67 1.95
N SER A 75 -12.51 5.52 2.40
CA SER A 75 -12.75 6.84 1.80
C SER A 75 -11.54 7.76 1.97
N ALA A 76 -10.94 7.80 3.16
CA ALA A 76 -9.76 8.61 3.43
C ALA A 76 -8.55 8.15 2.58
N PHE A 77 -8.37 6.83 2.41
CA PHE A 77 -7.34 6.27 1.55
C PHE A 77 -7.57 6.62 0.08
N ASN A 78 -8.81 6.52 -0.42
CA ASN A 78 -9.14 6.96 -1.78
C ASN A 78 -8.79 8.43 -2.02
N ASP A 79 -9.11 9.30 -1.08
CA ASP A 79 -8.79 10.73 -1.20
C ASP A 79 -7.28 10.98 -1.18
N PHE A 80 -6.57 10.27 -0.33
CA PHE A 80 -5.11 10.34 -0.25
C PHE A 80 -4.43 9.89 -1.55
N LEU A 81 -4.92 8.84 -2.20
CA LEU A 81 -4.33 8.30 -3.42
C LEU A 81 -4.41 9.25 -4.63
N LYS A 82 -5.28 10.26 -4.62
CA LYS A 82 -5.42 11.23 -5.71
C LYS A 82 -4.13 12.03 -6.00
N ASP A 83 -3.23 12.12 -5.02
CA ASP A 83 -1.98 12.86 -5.14
C ASP A 83 -0.82 12.01 -5.71
N PHE A 84 -1.07 10.74 -6.05
CA PHE A 84 -0.04 9.81 -6.44
C PHE A 84 -0.28 9.25 -7.85
N HIS A 85 0.80 8.76 -8.47
CA HIS A 85 0.78 8.10 -9.78
C HIS A 85 1.21 6.63 -9.70
N THR A 86 2.10 6.30 -8.76
CA THR A 86 2.65 4.96 -8.64
C THR A 86 2.33 4.39 -7.26
N LEU A 87 1.67 3.25 -7.26
CA LEU A 87 1.32 2.50 -6.06
C LEU A 87 2.20 1.26 -5.96
N ILE A 88 3.07 1.22 -4.97
CA ILE A 88 3.99 0.11 -4.72
C ILE A 88 3.48 -0.72 -3.54
N HIS A 89 3.51 -2.02 -3.69
CA HIS A 89 3.04 -2.97 -2.68
C HIS A 89 3.74 -4.32 -2.82
N PHE A 90 3.54 -5.20 -1.85
CA PHE A 90 4.07 -6.55 -1.86
C PHE A 90 2.94 -7.58 -1.93
N ASN A 91 2.80 -8.27 -3.07
CA ASN A 91 1.72 -9.23 -3.35
C ASN A 91 0.30 -8.62 -3.31
N GLY A 92 0.20 -7.32 -3.35
CA GLY A 92 -1.06 -6.58 -3.26
C GLY A 92 -2.00 -6.81 -4.43
N ASP A 93 -1.47 -7.13 -5.62
CA ASP A 93 -2.30 -7.51 -6.77
C ASP A 93 -3.15 -8.76 -6.50
N ALA A 94 -2.66 -9.66 -5.65
CA ALA A 94 -3.37 -10.88 -5.29
C ALA A 94 -4.26 -10.73 -4.04
N PHE A 95 -3.92 -9.83 -3.12
CA PHE A 95 -4.61 -9.72 -1.85
C PHE A 95 -5.15 -8.31 -1.57
N ASP A 96 -4.29 -7.32 -1.36
CA ASP A 96 -4.67 -6.00 -0.85
C ASP A 96 -5.64 -5.27 -1.78
N ILE A 97 -5.26 -5.13 -3.06
CA ILE A 97 -6.05 -4.40 -4.05
C ILE A 97 -7.44 -5.03 -4.26
N PRO A 98 -7.54 -6.35 -4.52
CA PRO A 98 -8.85 -6.99 -4.61
C PRO A 98 -9.64 -6.90 -3.31
N PHE A 99 -8.98 -6.93 -2.14
CA PHE A 99 -9.66 -6.86 -0.85
C PHE A 99 -10.30 -5.49 -0.65
N ILE A 100 -9.54 -4.40 -0.76
CA ILE A 100 -10.08 -3.04 -0.59
C ILE A 100 -11.14 -2.71 -1.64
N THR A 101 -10.97 -3.19 -2.88
CA THR A 101 -11.93 -2.95 -3.96
C THR A 101 -13.28 -3.59 -3.67
N GLU A 102 -13.29 -4.85 -3.23
CA GLU A 102 -14.51 -5.57 -2.91
C GLU A 102 -15.19 -5.01 -1.65
N ARG A 103 -14.40 -4.65 -0.63
CA ARG A 103 -14.94 -4.00 0.58
C ARG A 103 -15.52 -2.62 0.28
N ALA A 104 -14.85 -1.81 -0.52
CA ALA A 104 -15.37 -0.50 -0.96
C ALA A 104 -16.71 -0.65 -1.69
N ALA A 105 -16.83 -1.64 -2.59
CA ALA A 105 -18.08 -1.94 -3.29
C ALA A 105 -19.20 -2.35 -2.33
N HIS A 106 -18.93 -3.24 -1.37
CA HIS A 106 -19.89 -3.66 -0.34
C HIS A 106 -20.42 -2.49 0.52
N LEU A 107 -19.54 -1.53 0.81
CA LEU A 107 -19.84 -0.38 1.68
C LEU A 107 -20.34 0.84 0.90
N ASN A 108 -20.47 0.73 -0.43
CA ASN A 108 -20.81 1.84 -1.34
C ASN A 108 -19.83 3.02 -1.20
N VAL A 109 -18.55 2.74 -0.95
CA VAL A 109 -17.47 3.71 -0.93
C VAL A 109 -16.86 3.81 -2.32
N SER A 110 -16.65 5.03 -2.81
CA SER A 110 -15.91 5.25 -4.06
C SER A 110 -14.43 4.95 -3.83
N LEU A 111 -13.86 4.03 -4.61
CA LEU A 111 -12.43 3.74 -4.66
C LEU A 111 -12.00 3.70 -6.12
N ASP A 112 -11.19 4.68 -6.52
CA ASP A 112 -10.67 4.77 -7.88
C ASP A 112 -9.15 4.61 -7.90
N LEU A 113 -8.71 3.45 -8.39
CA LEU A 113 -7.30 3.10 -8.56
C LEU A 113 -6.85 3.20 -10.02
N SER A 114 -7.74 3.60 -10.94
CA SER A 114 -7.50 3.53 -12.39
C SER A 114 -6.40 4.48 -12.89
N HIS A 115 -6.12 5.53 -12.15
CA HIS A 115 -5.07 6.51 -12.46
C HIS A 115 -3.68 6.09 -11.97
N LEU A 116 -3.57 5.00 -11.21
CA LEU A 116 -2.34 4.53 -10.58
C LEU A 116 -1.66 3.44 -11.41
N GLU A 117 -0.36 3.57 -11.58
CA GLU A 117 0.49 2.45 -12.00
C GLU A 117 0.79 1.57 -10.79
N SER A 118 0.38 0.31 -10.85
CA SER A 118 0.60 -0.68 -9.79
C SER A 118 1.94 -1.39 -9.98
N LEU A 119 2.80 -1.37 -8.98
CA LEU A 119 4.07 -2.10 -8.95
C LEU A 119 4.08 -3.11 -7.80
N ASP A 120 3.93 -4.38 -8.17
CA ASP A 120 3.98 -5.50 -7.22
C ASP A 120 5.42 -6.02 -7.06
N LEU A 121 6.02 -5.75 -5.90
CA LEU A 121 7.39 -6.15 -5.58
C LEU A 121 7.55 -7.68 -5.52
N TYR A 122 6.51 -8.42 -5.11
CA TYR A 122 6.52 -9.88 -5.14
C TYR A 122 6.68 -10.43 -6.55
N LYS A 123 5.92 -9.87 -7.51
CA LYS A 123 6.04 -10.26 -8.92
C LYS A 123 7.41 -9.91 -9.49
N THR A 124 7.94 -8.74 -9.12
CA THR A 124 9.28 -8.29 -9.51
C THR A 124 10.35 -9.22 -8.97
N ALA A 125 10.32 -9.55 -7.68
CA ALA A 125 11.27 -10.49 -7.07
C ALA A 125 11.21 -11.87 -7.73
N ARG A 126 10.03 -12.37 -8.04
CA ARG A 126 9.88 -13.66 -8.76
C ARG A 126 10.48 -13.66 -10.16
N LYS A 127 10.39 -12.54 -10.89
CA LYS A 127 11.05 -12.41 -12.20
C LYS A 127 12.58 -12.45 -12.08
N CYS A 128 13.13 -11.97 -10.96
CA CYS A 128 14.56 -11.99 -10.67
C CYS A 128 15.04 -13.29 -9.98
N LYS A 129 14.25 -14.36 -10.01
CA LYS A 129 14.52 -15.63 -9.33
C LYS A 129 15.91 -16.19 -9.59
N SER A 130 16.38 -16.14 -10.82
CA SER A 130 17.70 -16.66 -11.23
C SER A 130 18.87 -15.86 -10.63
N ILE A 131 18.63 -14.61 -10.24
CA ILE A 131 19.63 -13.70 -9.67
C ILE A 131 19.62 -13.78 -8.14
N LEU A 132 18.41 -13.79 -7.55
CA LEU A 132 18.22 -13.69 -6.10
C LEU A 132 18.52 -14.98 -5.36
N SER A 133 18.33 -16.15 -5.99
CA SER A 133 18.62 -17.49 -5.41
C SER A 133 18.07 -17.67 -3.97
N LEU A 134 16.90 -17.13 -3.69
CA LEU A 134 16.28 -17.16 -2.36
C LEU A 134 15.59 -18.49 -2.08
N SER A 135 15.50 -18.87 -0.81
CA SER A 135 14.80 -20.08 -0.34
C SER A 135 13.29 -20.00 -0.56
N ASP A 136 12.72 -18.82 -0.38
CA ASP A 136 11.34 -18.46 -0.72
C ASP A 136 11.24 -16.99 -1.10
N TYR A 137 10.04 -16.52 -1.46
CA TYR A 137 9.78 -15.14 -1.89
C TYR A 137 8.85 -14.41 -0.92
N LYS A 138 8.88 -14.77 0.35
CA LYS A 138 8.19 -13.99 1.39
C LYS A 138 8.91 -12.66 1.60
N GLN A 139 8.15 -11.65 1.98
CA GLN A 139 8.69 -10.31 2.21
C GLN A 139 9.91 -10.33 3.12
N LYS A 140 9.83 -11.00 4.27
CA LYS A 140 10.94 -11.15 5.23
C LYS A 140 12.21 -11.73 4.63
N THR A 141 12.10 -12.64 3.66
CA THR A 141 13.26 -13.30 3.03
C THR A 141 13.91 -12.38 1.99
N ILE A 142 13.13 -11.49 1.38
CA ILE A 142 13.62 -10.53 0.36
C ILE A 142 14.30 -9.33 1.01
N GLU A 143 13.86 -8.93 2.22
CA GLU A 143 14.38 -7.79 2.97
C GLU A 143 15.73 -8.06 3.66
N HIS A 144 16.21 -9.30 3.70
CA HIS A 144 17.50 -9.75 4.25
C HIS A 144 18.51 -10.06 3.14
#